data_219f7f3ceaf97928871bcf7ce5f4ecaf
#
_entry.id   219f7f3ceaf97928871bcf7ce5f4ecaf
#
_cell.length_a   1.000
_cell.length_b   1.000
_cell.length_c   1.000
_cell.angle_alpha   90.00
_cell.angle_beta   90.00
_cell.angle_gamma   90.00
#
_symmetry.space_group_name_H-M   'P 1'
#
loop_
_entity.id
_entity.type
_entity.pdbx_description
1 polymer ?
#
loop_
_entity_poly.entity_id
_entity_poly.type
_entity_poly.pdbx_seq_one_letter_code
_entity_poly.pdbx_strand_id
1 'polypeptide(L)'
;MSQTPDDKRTTLRDLRKWARSGDRFAMLTCYDATTASWLYRGGLRTMLVGDTAAQFILGHDSTLPAPMPFMLEITRAVRRGAPNALIVADMPFGSYQVGADEAMRNAVAFVKDAGADLVKLEVDETHAGLVERMSHAGVPVMAHLGSRPQQVRATGGYQSAGRSPRDAELIVDTAELMIARGASALLLEAVPDEVSQRVVQIARGREDGQPVPVVGCGAGPACHGHVVVLHDLLKLSDWQPPFAPPAIDLGSQVQAAAAAWVAAVSQGDYQRDGGSYHMRPSGKSTPAPNTPGSPGSPGIPASPKASEPTRPGVV
;
A
#
# COMPACT_ATOMS: atom_id res chain seq x y z
N MET A 1 5.37 -7.18 27.47
CA MET A 1 5.28 -7.76 26.11
C MET A 1 6.70 -7.87 25.60
N SER A 2 7.20 -9.09 25.37
CA SER A 2 8.54 -9.34 24.87
C SER A 2 8.61 -8.87 23.40
N GLN A 3 9.43 -7.87 23.11
CA GLN A 3 9.74 -7.45 21.74
C GLN A 3 10.47 -8.61 21.07
N THR A 4 9.86 -9.18 20.02
CA THR A 4 10.58 -10.12 19.15
C THR A 4 11.66 -9.38 18.37
N PRO A 5 12.78 -10.01 17.97
CA PRO A 5 13.87 -9.37 17.24
C PRO A 5 13.47 -8.68 15.91
N ASP A 6 12.23 -8.86 15.48
CA ASP A 6 11.65 -8.39 14.22
C ASP A 6 10.94 -7.02 14.33
N ASP A 7 11.07 -6.33 15.47
CA ASP A 7 10.30 -5.10 15.77
C ASP A 7 11.03 -3.80 15.37
N LYS A 8 12.09 -3.90 14.57
CA LYS A 8 12.82 -2.75 14.05
C LYS A 8 12.02 -2.07 12.93
N ARG A 9 11.88 -0.74 13.02
CA ARG A 9 11.26 0.06 11.96
C ARG A 9 11.97 -0.15 10.62
N THR A 10 11.21 -0.48 9.59
CA THR A 10 11.67 -0.55 8.21
C THR A 10 11.87 0.86 7.67
N THR A 11 12.98 1.08 7.00
CA THR A 11 13.40 2.39 6.51
C THR A 11 13.78 2.33 5.02
N LEU A 12 13.93 3.48 4.38
CA LEU A 12 14.46 3.57 3.02
C LEU A 12 15.85 2.90 2.87
N ARG A 13 16.65 2.89 3.95
CA ARG A 13 17.94 2.19 3.97
C ARG A 13 17.77 0.68 3.81
N ASP A 14 16.71 0.12 4.41
CA ASP A 14 16.42 -1.31 4.29
C ASP A 14 15.96 -1.64 2.85
N LEU A 15 15.15 -0.79 2.19
CA LEU A 15 14.79 -0.97 0.78
C LEU A 15 16.03 -0.95 -0.13
N ARG A 16 16.95 -0.01 0.10
CA ARG A 16 18.23 0.07 -0.64
C ARG A 16 19.08 -1.18 -0.40
N LYS A 17 19.12 -1.68 0.82
CA LYS A 17 19.82 -2.92 1.17
C LYS A 17 19.22 -4.10 0.39
N TRP A 18 17.90 -4.27 0.41
CA TRP A 18 17.22 -5.34 -0.33
C TRP A 18 17.46 -5.23 -1.84
N ALA A 19 17.33 -4.03 -2.41
CA ALA A 19 17.63 -3.80 -3.83
C ALA A 19 19.08 -4.17 -4.20
N ARG A 20 20.03 -3.96 -3.29
CA ARG A 20 21.45 -4.31 -3.51
C ARG A 20 21.71 -5.81 -3.39
N SER A 21 21.12 -6.47 -2.38
CA SER A 21 21.30 -7.90 -2.14
C SER A 21 20.51 -8.79 -3.11
N GLY A 22 19.56 -8.19 -3.86
CA GLY A 22 18.64 -8.95 -4.71
C GLY A 22 17.44 -9.54 -3.96
N ASP A 23 17.28 -9.20 -2.68
CA ASP A 23 16.10 -9.56 -1.90
C ASP A 23 14.89 -8.80 -2.42
N ARG A 24 13.81 -9.53 -2.67
CA ARG A 24 12.56 -8.94 -3.14
C ARG A 24 11.66 -8.58 -1.98
N PHE A 25 10.92 -7.48 -2.09
CA PHE A 25 9.96 -7.07 -1.09
C PHE A 25 8.57 -6.87 -1.67
N ALA A 26 7.55 -7.20 -0.87
CA ALA A 26 6.16 -6.98 -1.22
C ALA A 26 5.69 -5.63 -0.64
N MET A 27 4.84 -4.94 -1.40
CA MET A 27 4.10 -3.76 -0.98
C MET A 27 2.62 -3.98 -1.28
N LEU A 28 1.74 -3.54 -0.40
CA LEU A 28 0.30 -3.52 -0.64
C LEU A 28 -0.25 -2.13 -0.34
N THR A 29 -1.32 -1.75 -1.01
CA THR A 29 -2.06 -0.57 -0.61
C THR A 29 -2.75 -0.82 0.73
N CYS A 30 -2.90 0.24 1.54
CA CYS A 30 -3.57 0.15 2.84
C CYS A 30 -4.20 1.50 3.19
N TYR A 31 -5.41 1.50 3.80
CA TYR A 31 -6.20 2.71 3.98
C TYR A 31 -6.71 2.90 5.42
N ASP A 32 -6.47 1.96 6.33
CA ASP A 32 -6.93 2.05 7.73
C ASP A 32 -5.99 1.33 8.71
N ALA A 33 -6.17 1.62 10.00
CA ALA A 33 -5.29 1.09 11.05
C ALA A 33 -5.48 -0.41 11.31
N THR A 34 -6.69 -0.92 11.20
CA THR A 34 -6.99 -2.34 11.47
C THR A 34 -6.36 -3.21 10.40
N THR A 35 -6.60 -2.86 9.14
CA THR A 35 -5.99 -3.54 7.98
C THR A 35 -4.47 -3.46 8.04
N ALA A 36 -3.89 -2.28 8.33
CA ALA A 36 -2.45 -2.11 8.48
C ALA A 36 -1.85 -3.05 9.54
N SER A 37 -2.53 -3.19 10.68
CA SER A 37 -2.10 -4.12 11.74
C SER A 37 -2.09 -5.57 11.29
N TRP A 38 -3.12 -6.02 10.56
CA TRP A 38 -3.18 -7.39 10.05
C TRP A 38 -2.12 -7.65 8.97
N LEU A 39 -1.93 -6.72 8.04
CA LEU A 39 -0.88 -6.82 7.02
C LEU A 39 0.52 -6.88 7.66
N TYR A 40 0.78 -6.04 8.66
CA TYR A 40 2.06 -6.03 9.37
C TYR A 40 2.32 -7.35 10.12
N ARG A 41 1.29 -7.91 10.80
CA ARG A 41 1.37 -9.24 11.42
C ARG A 41 1.57 -10.36 10.41
N GLY A 42 1.06 -10.19 9.18
CA GLY A 42 1.29 -11.10 8.05
C GLY A 42 2.70 -11.00 7.45
N GLY A 43 3.58 -10.16 8.02
CA GLY A 43 4.96 -10.01 7.56
C GLY A 43 5.19 -8.87 6.57
N LEU A 44 4.15 -8.11 6.19
CA LEU A 44 4.31 -6.97 5.28
C LEU A 44 5.08 -5.85 5.99
N ARG A 45 6.12 -5.34 5.35
CA ARG A 45 7.00 -4.30 5.91
C ARG A 45 6.92 -2.97 5.16
N THR A 46 6.26 -2.93 4.01
CA THR A 46 6.09 -1.75 3.17
C THR A 46 4.63 -1.60 2.76
N MET A 47 4.06 -0.41 2.93
CA MET A 47 2.67 -0.11 2.62
C MET A 47 2.56 1.15 1.79
N LEU A 48 1.60 1.18 0.87
CA LEU A 48 1.27 2.34 0.05
C LEU A 48 -0.11 2.86 0.45
N VAL A 49 -0.19 4.10 0.91
CA VAL A 49 -1.46 4.80 1.07
C VAL A 49 -1.78 5.45 -0.26
N GLY A 50 -2.44 4.68 -1.12
CA GLY A 50 -2.74 5.05 -2.51
C GLY A 50 -3.93 5.98 -2.63
N ASP A 51 -3.91 6.88 -3.61
CA ASP A 51 -5.08 7.71 -3.97
C ASP A 51 -6.23 6.87 -4.57
N THR A 52 -5.98 5.60 -4.90
CA THR A 52 -6.99 4.56 -5.13
C THR A 52 -7.98 4.43 -3.96
N ALA A 53 -7.67 4.99 -2.77
CA ALA A 53 -8.63 5.16 -1.67
C ALA A 53 -9.89 5.94 -2.09
N ALA A 54 -9.77 6.85 -3.07
CA ALA A 54 -10.95 7.53 -3.63
C ALA A 54 -11.93 6.54 -4.25
N GLN A 55 -11.43 5.50 -4.91
CA GLN A 55 -12.27 4.47 -5.56
C GLN A 55 -12.78 3.45 -4.54
N PHE A 56 -11.88 2.86 -3.77
CA PHE A 56 -12.22 1.70 -2.92
C PHE A 56 -12.84 2.06 -1.56
N ILE A 57 -12.58 3.27 -1.05
CA ILE A 57 -13.09 3.70 0.26
C ILE A 57 -14.20 4.74 0.10
N LEU A 58 -14.06 5.68 -0.87
CA LEU A 58 -15.04 6.73 -1.08
C LEU A 58 -16.04 6.43 -2.21
N GLY A 59 -15.83 5.36 -3.01
CA GLY A 59 -16.74 4.94 -4.07
C GLY A 59 -16.75 5.81 -5.32
N HIS A 60 -15.67 6.54 -5.60
CA HIS A 60 -15.53 7.32 -6.82
C HIS A 60 -15.07 6.46 -8.01
N ASP A 61 -15.36 6.93 -9.23
CA ASP A 61 -14.98 6.21 -10.47
C ASP A 61 -13.48 6.34 -10.83
N SER A 62 -12.74 7.21 -10.15
CA SER A 62 -11.31 7.46 -10.41
C SER A 62 -10.58 7.93 -9.16
N THR A 63 -9.25 8.03 -9.23
CA THR A 63 -8.41 8.54 -8.14
C THR A 63 -8.48 10.07 -7.99
N LEU A 64 -8.91 10.79 -9.03
CA LEU A 64 -8.89 12.27 -9.09
C LEU A 64 -9.61 12.97 -7.92
N PRO A 65 -10.77 12.50 -7.43
CA PRO A 65 -11.47 13.18 -6.35
C PRO A 65 -10.88 12.95 -4.95
N ALA A 66 -9.73 12.27 -4.81
CA ALA A 66 -9.11 12.03 -3.50
C ALA A 66 -8.82 13.35 -2.75
N PRO A 67 -9.50 13.66 -1.62
CA PRO A 67 -9.28 14.91 -0.91
C PRO A 67 -7.97 14.87 -0.12
N MET A 68 -7.14 15.92 -0.17
CA MET A 68 -5.88 16.01 0.57
C MET A 68 -6.05 15.76 2.09
N PRO A 69 -7.04 16.34 2.80
CA PRO A 69 -7.24 16.05 4.22
C PRO A 69 -7.56 14.58 4.52
N PHE A 70 -8.33 13.93 3.65
CA PHE A 70 -8.65 12.51 3.76
C PHE A 70 -7.39 11.65 3.61
N MET A 71 -6.56 11.92 2.61
CA MET A 71 -5.30 11.22 2.39
C MET A 71 -4.34 11.35 3.58
N LEU A 72 -4.25 12.52 4.19
CA LEU A 72 -3.48 12.73 5.42
C LEU A 72 -4.03 11.88 6.57
N GLU A 73 -5.36 11.83 6.77
CA GLU A 73 -5.94 11.10 7.90
C GLU A 73 -5.81 9.59 7.75
N ILE A 74 -6.04 9.03 6.56
CA ILE A 74 -5.82 7.59 6.35
C ILE A 74 -4.33 7.22 6.46
N THR A 75 -3.41 8.11 6.07
CA THR A 75 -1.96 7.91 6.28
C THR A 75 -1.62 7.83 7.77
N ARG A 76 -2.18 8.74 8.60
CA ARG A 76 -2.06 8.67 10.07
C ARG A 76 -2.62 7.36 10.64
N ALA A 77 -3.76 6.92 10.12
CA ALA A 77 -4.39 5.67 10.55
C ALA A 77 -3.49 4.45 10.24
N VAL A 78 -2.98 4.36 9.02
CA VAL A 78 -2.05 3.28 8.61
C VAL A 78 -0.77 3.31 9.48
N ARG A 79 -0.21 4.50 9.76
CA ARG A 79 0.96 4.64 10.65
C ARG A 79 0.65 4.14 12.06
N ARG A 80 -0.53 4.44 12.62
CA ARG A 80 -0.93 3.94 13.93
C ARG A 80 -1.08 2.41 13.96
N GLY A 81 -1.62 1.83 12.87
CA GLY A 81 -1.81 0.38 12.74
C GLY A 81 -0.54 -0.42 12.52
N ALA A 82 0.45 0.18 11.85
CA ALA A 82 1.74 -0.43 11.51
C ALA A 82 2.91 0.53 11.81
N PRO A 83 3.22 0.81 13.09
CA PRO A 83 4.17 1.85 13.48
C PRO A 83 5.59 1.63 12.95
N ASN A 84 5.97 0.38 12.69
CA ASN A 84 7.30 -0.02 12.24
C ASN A 84 7.38 -0.33 10.74
N ALA A 85 6.28 -0.25 9.99
CA ALA A 85 6.30 -0.37 8.54
C ALA A 85 6.87 0.90 7.88
N LEU A 86 7.48 0.75 6.70
CA LEU A 86 7.75 1.88 5.81
C LEU A 86 6.45 2.22 5.07
N ILE A 87 6.05 3.49 5.12
CA ILE A 87 4.81 3.99 4.51
C ILE A 87 5.14 4.99 3.41
N VAL A 88 4.67 4.69 2.22
CA VAL A 88 4.62 5.62 1.09
C VAL A 88 3.20 6.20 1.04
N ALA A 89 3.06 7.50 0.85
CA ALA A 89 1.77 8.15 0.70
C ALA A 89 1.67 8.88 -0.64
N ASP A 90 0.57 8.63 -1.37
CA ASP A 90 0.31 9.34 -2.61
C ASP A 90 -0.06 10.78 -2.34
N MET A 91 0.59 11.68 -3.06
CA MET A 91 0.10 13.05 -3.19
C MET A 91 -1.06 13.07 -4.19
N PRO A 92 -2.31 13.36 -3.73
CA PRO A 92 -3.47 13.28 -4.59
C PRO A 92 -3.44 14.36 -5.68
N PHE A 93 -4.22 14.13 -6.74
CA PHE A 93 -4.35 15.10 -7.83
C PHE A 93 -4.75 16.48 -7.30
N GLY A 94 -4.11 17.53 -7.81
CA GLY A 94 -4.28 18.92 -7.38
C GLY A 94 -3.38 19.31 -6.20
N SER A 95 -2.76 18.37 -5.49
CA SER A 95 -1.91 18.69 -4.33
C SER A 95 -0.48 19.10 -4.69
N TYR A 96 -0.03 18.85 -5.92
CA TYR A 96 1.33 19.21 -6.39
C TYR A 96 1.38 19.81 -7.80
N GLN A 97 0.26 19.84 -8.54
CA GLN A 97 0.17 20.40 -9.88
C GLN A 97 -0.05 21.92 -9.88
N VAL A 98 -0.60 22.50 -8.81
CA VAL A 98 -0.98 23.92 -8.72
C VAL A 98 0.24 24.85 -8.60
N GLY A 99 1.29 24.40 -7.91
CA GLY A 99 2.52 25.14 -7.76
C GLY A 99 3.50 24.48 -6.80
N ALA A 100 4.80 24.78 -6.99
CA ALA A 100 5.86 24.14 -6.23
C ALA A 100 5.81 24.41 -4.72
N ASP A 101 5.37 25.60 -4.29
CA ASP A 101 5.27 25.93 -2.86
C ASP A 101 4.12 25.19 -2.18
N GLU A 102 3.00 25.00 -2.89
CA GLU A 102 1.88 24.19 -2.39
C GLU A 102 2.26 22.72 -2.34
N ALA A 103 2.89 22.20 -3.38
CA ALA A 103 3.43 20.84 -3.41
C ALA A 103 4.36 20.57 -2.22
N MET A 104 5.25 21.50 -1.90
CA MET A 104 6.16 21.40 -0.75
C MET A 104 5.41 21.36 0.58
N ARG A 105 4.42 22.25 0.78
CA ARG A 105 3.59 22.27 2.01
C ARG A 105 2.86 20.95 2.20
N ASN A 106 2.25 20.43 1.13
CA ASN A 106 1.52 19.18 1.15
C ASN A 106 2.44 17.97 1.40
N ALA A 107 3.60 17.91 0.74
CA ALA A 107 4.59 16.85 0.97
C ALA A 107 5.13 16.84 2.41
N VAL A 108 5.42 18.04 2.97
CA VAL A 108 5.84 18.18 4.36
C VAL A 108 4.74 17.73 5.31
N ALA A 109 3.46 18.01 5.03
CA ALA A 109 2.33 17.54 5.86
C ALA A 109 2.25 16.01 5.88
N PHE A 110 2.46 15.32 4.76
CA PHE A 110 2.52 13.86 4.75
C PHE A 110 3.64 13.30 5.62
N VAL A 111 4.85 13.86 5.51
CA VAL A 111 6.02 13.34 6.25
C VAL A 111 5.92 13.72 7.73
N LYS A 112 5.66 15.00 8.04
CA LYS A 112 5.71 15.55 9.39
C LYS A 112 4.45 15.23 10.20
N ASP A 113 3.26 15.43 9.60
CA ASP A 113 1.99 15.39 10.33
C ASP A 113 1.27 14.05 10.20
N ALA A 114 1.45 13.35 9.06
CA ALA A 114 0.84 12.04 8.84
C ALA A 114 1.80 10.86 9.05
N GLY A 115 3.11 11.10 9.11
CA GLY A 115 4.12 10.08 9.41
C GLY A 115 4.46 9.19 8.23
N ALA A 116 4.28 9.64 6.98
CA ALA A 116 4.80 8.97 5.80
C ALA A 116 6.35 8.97 5.80
N ASP A 117 6.94 7.92 5.26
CA ASP A 117 8.41 7.85 5.05
C ASP A 117 8.80 8.41 3.68
N LEU A 118 7.93 8.27 2.68
CA LEU A 118 8.07 8.83 1.34
C LEU A 118 6.72 9.38 0.88
N VAL A 119 6.78 10.39 -0.01
CA VAL A 119 5.61 10.79 -0.81
C VAL A 119 5.73 10.22 -2.23
N LYS A 120 4.61 9.79 -2.85
CA LYS A 120 4.59 9.35 -4.24
C LYS A 120 3.94 10.43 -5.12
N LEU A 121 4.57 10.71 -6.26
CA LEU A 121 4.10 11.66 -7.28
C LEU A 121 4.13 10.97 -8.64
N GLU A 122 3.06 11.13 -9.42
CA GLU A 122 3.07 10.81 -10.84
C GLU A 122 3.84 11.91 -11.60
N VAL A 123 4.91 11.51 -12.30
CA VAL A 123 5.87 12.47 -12.84
C VAL A 123 6.15 12.25 -14.32
N ASP A 124 6.57 13.31 -14.97
CA ASP A 124 7.28 13.36 -16.24
C ASP A 124 8.47 14.33 -16.10
N GLU A 125 9.17 14.59 -17.20
CA GLU A 125 10.35 15.45 -17.21
C GLU A 125 10.11 16.86 -16.63
N THR A 126 8.88 17.36 -16.72
CA THR A 126 8.52 18.71 -16.22
C THR A 126 8.53 18.79 -14.69
N HIS A 127 8.43 17.63 -14.00
CA HIS A 127 8.45 17.52 -12.55
C HIS A 127 9.86 17.44 -11.95
N ALA A 128 10.92 17.42 -12.78
CA ALA A 128 12.30 17.23 -12.32
C ALA A 128 12.73 18.26 -11.27
N GLY A 129 12.41 19.53 -11.47
CA GLY A 129 12.71 20.59 -10.50
C GLY A 129 11.95 20.47 -9.18
N LEU A 130 10.73 19.94 -9.21
CA LEU A 130 9.95 19.70 -8.00
C LEU A 130 10.54 18.53 -7.17
N VAL A 131 10.91 17.44 -7.84
CA VAL A 131 11.58 16.28 -7.19
C VAL A 131 12.89 16.70 -6.55
N GLU A 132 13.71 17.48 -7.26
CA GLU A 132 14.98 18.01 -6.75
C GLU A 132 14.76 18.90 -5.50
N ARG A 133 13.79 19.81 -5.56
CA ARG A 133 13.46 20.69 -4.43
C ARG A 133 12.98 19.90 -3.21
N MET A 134 12.12 18.88 -3.38
CA MET A 134 11.68 18.01 -2.30
C MET A 134 12.85 17.23 -1.69
N SER A 135 13.69 16.64 -2.54
CA SER A 135 14.87 15.88 -2.12
C SER A 135 15.84 16.74 -1.29
N HIS A 136 16.17 17.95 -1.75
CA HIS A 136 17.04 18.89 -1.04
C HIS A 136 16.44 19.37 0.28
N ALA A 137 15.12 19.44 0.38
CA ALA A 137 14.41 19.79 1.61
C ALA A 137 14.27 18.61 2.60
N GLY A 138 14.81 17.43 2.26
CA GLY A 138 14.73 16.24 3.11
C GLY A 138 13.39 15.51 3.04
N VAL A 139 12.58 15.75 2.01
CA VAL A 139 11.33 15.00 1.73
C VAL A 139 11.66 13.89 0.73
N PRO A 140 11.66 12.60 1.12
CA PRO A 140 11.94 11.52 0.21
C PRO A 140 10.79 11.31 -0.77
N VAL A 141 11.12 11.21 -2.07
CA VAL A 141 10.15 11.07 -3.16
C VAL A 141 10.25 9.68 -3.80
N MET A 142 9.11 9.03 -3.99
CA MET A 142 8.93 7.93 -4.93
C MET A 142 8.36 8.50 -6.23
N ALA A 143 9.15 8.51 -7.29
CA ALA A 143 8.71 8.99 -8.60
C ALA A 143 7.96 7.89 -9.34
N HIS A 144 6.69 8.14 -9.70
CA HIS A 144 5.82 7.21 -10.38
C HIS A 144 5.79 7.48 -11.88
N LEU A 145 6.16 6.46 -12.66
CA LEU A 145 6.32 6.47 -14.10
C LEU A 145 5.50 5.35 -14.74
N GLY A 146 5.23 5.48 -16.01
CA GLY A 146 4.45 4.52 -16.78
C GLY A 146 3.00 4.97 -16.92
N SER A 147 2.05 4.11 -16.61
CA SER A 147 0.64 4.50 -16.47
C SER A 147 0.51 5.51 -15.33
N ARG A 148 -0.25 6.57 -15.57
CA ARG A 148 -0.47 7.65 -14.60
C ARG A 148 -1.97 7.86 -14.39
N PRO A 149 -2.59 7.20 -13.41
CA PRO A 149 -4.02 7.28 -13.12
C PRO A 149 -4.57 8.71 -12.94
N GLN A 150 -3.76 9.63 -12.42
CA GLN A 150 -4.15 11.03 -12.27
C GLN A 150 -4.28 11.77 -13.61
N GLN A 151 -3.79 11.19 -14.71
CA GLN A 151 -3.94 11.73 -16.06
C GLN A 151 -5.10 11.09 -16.85
N VAL A 152 -5.92 10.28 -16.22
CA VAL A 152 -7.01 9.53 -16.86
C VAL A 152 -7.94 10.40 -17.71
N ARG A 153 -8.16 11.68 -17.35
CA ARG A 153 -8.95 12.63 -18.13
C ARG A 153 -8.25 13.10 -19.39
N ALA A 154 -6.93 13.29 -19.33
CA ALA A 154 -6.14 13.73 -20.47
C ALA A 154 -5.90 12.59 -21.46
N THR A 155 -5.76 11.36 -20.97
CA THR A 155 -5.49 10.16 -21.79
C THR A 155 -6.76 9.48 -22.31
N GLY A 156 -7.93 9.85 -21.79
CA GLY A 156 -9.21 9.23 -22.15
C GLY A 156 -9.44 7.84 -21.55
N GLY A 157 -8.72 7.48 -20.48
CA GLY A 157 -8.84 6.20 -19.77
C GLY A 157 -7.51 5.70 -19.22
N TYR A 158 -7.56 4.61 -18.45
CA TYR A 158 -6.35 3.91 -17.99
C TYR A 158 -5.69 3.19 -19.16
N GLN A 159 -4.38 3.40 -19.35
CA GLN A 159 -3.62 2.80 -20.43
C GLN A 159 -2.26 2.30 -19.94
N SER A 160 -1.82 1.16 -20.49
CA SER A 160 -0.43 0.73 -20.32
C SER A 160 0.50 1.67 -21.10
N ALA A 161 1.67 1.95 -20.55
CA ALA A 161 2.66 2.86 -21.13
C ALA A 161 3.90 2.09 -21.64
N GLY A 162 4.73 2.76 -22.45
CA GLY A 162 6.01 2.20 -22.88
C GLY A 162 5.91 1.08 -23.92
N ARG A 163 4.79 0.93 -24.62
CA ARG A 163 4.58 -0.14 -25.61
C ARG A 163 5.16 0.17 -27.00
N SER A 164 5.46 1.41 -27.29
CA SER A 164 6.23 1.79 -28.47
C SER A 164 7.69 2.05 -28.10
N PRO A 165 8.65 1.89 -29.03
CA PRO A 165 10.06 2.19 -28.76
C PRO A 165 10.27 3.62 -28.25
N ARG A 166 9.55 4.60 -28.80
CA ARG A 166 9.62 6.01 -28.38
C ARG A 166 9.11 6.20 -26.96
N ASP A 167 7.96 5.62 -26.62
CA ASP A 167 7.38 5.74 -25.28
C ASP A 167 8.24 5.02 -24.24
N ALA A 168 8.82 3.87 -24.61
CA ALA A 168 9.76 3.13 -23.78
C ALA A 168 11.00 3.98 -23.45
N GLU A 169 11.59 4.65 -24.47
CA GLU A 169 12.74 5.52 -24.28
C GLU A 169 12.39 6.69 -23.35
N LEU A 170 11.24 7.35 -23.57
CA LEU A 170 10.80 8.45 -22.73
C LEU A 170 10.67 8.05 -21.24
N ILE A 171 10.15 6.85 -20.96
CA ILE A 171 10.05 6.35 -19.56
C ILE A 171 11.45 6.14 -18.97
N VAL A 172 12.36 5.55 -19.74
CA VAL A 172 13.74 5.28 -19.28
C VAL A 172 14.50 6.58 -19.03
N ASP A 173 14.43 7.54 -19.95
CA ASP A 173 15.06 8.86 -19.82
C ASP A 173 14.50 9.64 -18.63
N THR A 174 13.17 9.59 -18.44
CA THR A 174 12.52 10.22 -17.30
C THR A 174 12.94 9.55 -15.98
N ALA A 175 13.09 8.22 -15.95
CA ALA A 175 13.55 7.51 -14.76
C ALA A 175 14.99 7.94 -14.39
N GLU A 176 15.88 8.01 -15.36
CA GLU A 176 17.26 8.49 -15.17
C GLU A 176 17.27 9.93 -14.66
N LEU A 177 16.48 10.81 -15.26
CA LEU A 177 16.35 12.20 -14.82
C LEU A 177 15.84 12.28 -13.36
N MET A 178 14.80 11.52 -12.98
CA MET A 178 14.29 11.53 -11.61
C MET A 178 15.33 11.03 -10.60
N ILE A 179 16.09 10.00 -10.96
CA ILE A 179 17.22 9.52 -10.15
C ILE A 179 18.27 10.61 -9.97
N ALA A 180 18.67 11.28 -11.04
CA ALA A 180 19.62 12.38 -11.02
C ALA A 180 19.15 13.56 -10.16
N ARG A 181 17.84 13.81 -10.11
CA ARG A 181 17.19 14.85 -9.28
C ARG A 181 16.88 14.40 -7.85
N GLY A 182 17.38 13.24 -7.43
CA GLY A 182 17.33 12.78 -6.05
C GLY A 182 16.07 12.00 -5.66
N ALA A 183 15.31 11.46 -6.61
CA ALA A 183 14.26 10.52 -6.29
C ALA A 183 14.81 9.39 -5.42
N SER A 184 14.12 9.10 -4.32
CA SER A 184 14.54 8.12 -3.31
C SER A 184 14.11 6.69 -3.67
N ALA A 185 13.06 6.56 -4.48
CA ALA A 185 12.56 5.31 -5.05
C ALA A 185 11.84 5.62 -6.36
N LEU A 186 11.61 4.59 -7.18
CA LEU A 186 10.78 4.66 -8.38
C LEU A 186 9.62 3.68 -8.25
N LEU A 187 8.47 4.02 -8.84
CA LEU A 187 7.37 3.11 -9.12
C LEU A 187 7.15 3.07 -10.62
N LEU A 188 7.05 1.87 -11.18
CA LEU A 188 6.72 1.63 -12.59
C LEU A 188 5.36 0.95 -12.66
N GLU A 189 4.40 1.57 -13.36
CA GLU A 189 3.06 1.00 -13.50
C GLU A 189 2.72 0.68 -14.95
N ALA A 190 2.24 -0.56 -15.17
CA ALA A 190 1.73 -1.08 -16.44
C ALA A 190 2.69 -0.81 -17.62
N VAL A 191 3.97 -1.14 -17.44
CA VAL A 191 5.03 -1.03 -18.45
C VAL A 191 5.55 -2.42 -18.85
N PRO A 192 6.07 -2.59 -20.08
CA PRO A 192 6.72 -3.84 -20.51
C PRO A 192 7.93 -4.23 -19.66
N ASP A 193 8.21 -5.52 -19.57
CA ASP A 193 9.37 -6.09 -18.84
C ASP A 193 10.70 -5.49 -19.31
N GLU A 194 10.86 -5.24 -20.60
CA GLU A 194 12.08 -4.68 -21.20
C GLU A 194 12.33 -3.26 -20.69
N VAL A 195 11.28 -2.48 -20.49
CA VAL A 195 11.37 -1.11 -19.93
C VAL A 195 11.82 -1.19 -18.48
N SER A 196 11.17 -2.03 -17.67
CA SER A 196 11.53 -2.17 -16.27
C SER A 196 12.93 -2.72 -16.05
N GLN A 197 13.40 -3.65 -16.89
CA GLN A 197 14.78 -4.16 -16.87
C GLN A 197 15.80 -3.02 -17.06
N ARG A 198 15.58 -2.16 -18.06
CA ARG A 198 16.43 -1.00 -18.33
C ARG A 198 16.45 -0.01 -17.17
N VAL A 199 15.28 0.33 -16.63
CA VAL A 199 15.18 1.24 -15.49
C VAL A 199 15.88 0.66 -14.25
N VAL A 200 15.74 -0.63 -13.99
CA VAL A 200 16.44 -1.30 -12.87
C VAL A 200 17.97 -1.27 -13.06
N GLN A 201 18.48 -1.42 -14.28
CA GLN A 201 19.90 -1.30 -14.56
C GLN A 201 20.42 0.10 -14.24
N ILE A 202 19.74 1.16 -14.68
CA ILE A 202 20.07 2.56 -14.38
C ILE A 202 20.02 2.80 -12.87
N ALA A 203 18.97 2.32 -12.20
CA ALA A 203 18.78 2.50 -10.77
C ALA A 203 19.89 1.86 -9.90
N ARG A 204 20.63 0.89 -10.42
CA ARG A 204 21.78 0.25 -9.75
C ARG A 204 23.09 1.01 -9.95
N GLY A 205 23.22 1.78 -11.04
CA GLY A 205 24.46 2.39 -11.50
C GLY A 205 24.80 3.75 -10.90
N ARG A 206 24.23 4.14 -9.75
CA ARG A 206 24.56 5.43 -9.12
C ARG A 206 26.01 5.51 -8.68
N GLU A 207 26.60 6.71 -8.82
CA GLU A 207 28.00 7.01 -8.43
C GLU A 207 28.29 6.74 -6.96
N ASP A 208 27.28 6.94 -6.07
CA ASP A 208 27.39 6.66 -4.63
C ASP A 208 27.30 5.17 -4.26
N GLY A 209 27.13 4.28 -5.26
CA GLY A 209 26.97 2.84 -5.09
C GLY A 209 25.69 2.43 -4.35
N GLN A 210 24.74 3.37 -4.13
CA GLN A 210 23.46 3.09 -3.49
C GLN A 210 22.37 2.95 -4.56
N PRO A 211 21.75 1.76 -4.72
CA PRO A 211 20.67 1.62 -5.68
C PRO A 211 19.47 2.46 -5.28
N VAL A 212 18.75 2.96 -6.27
CA VAL A 212 17.39 3.49 -6.08
C VAL A 212 16.42 2.31 -6.16
N PRO A 213 15.63 2.00 -5.10
CA PRO A 213 14.65 0.94 -5.15
C PRO A 213 13.61 1.20 -6.25
N VAL A 214 13.33 0.19 -7.08
CA VAL A 214 12.30 0.21 -8.13
C VAL A 214 11.19 -0.75 -7.72
N VAL A 215 9.95 -0.24 -7.64
CA VAL A 215 8.74 -1.00 -7.31
C VAL A 215 7.91 -1.15 -8.57
N GLY A 216 7.48 -2.35 -8.90
CA GLY A 216 6.63 -2.62 -10.05
C GLY A 216 5.17 -2.79 -9.65
N CYS A 217 4.26 -2.22 -10.45
CA CYS A 217 2.84 -2.46 -10.45
C CYS A 217 2.44 -2.91 -11.86
N GLY A 218 2.38 -4.21 -12.14
CA GLY A 218 2.22 -4.68 -13.52
C GLY A 218 3.38 -4.32 -14.44
N ALA A 219 4.62 -4.39 -13.94
CA ALA A 219 5.85 -4.00 -14.64
C ALA A 219 6.84 -5.16 -14.78
N GLY A 220 6.35 -6.39 -14.75
CA GLY A 220 7.15 -7.60 -14.85
C GLY A 220 8.07 -7.88 -13.67
N PRO A 221 8.87 -8.97 -13.73
CA PRO A 221 9.58 -9.49 -12.57
C PRO A 221 10.93 -8.81 -12.26
N ALA A 222 11.41 -7.85 -13.07
CA ALA A 222 12.73 -7.25 -12.91
C ALA A 222 12.86 -6.32 -11.69
N CYS A 223 11.74 -5.72 -11.25
CA CYS A 223 11.70 -4.74 -10.17
C CYS A 223 12.19 -5.33 -8.84
N HIS A 224 12.75 -4.47 -7.97
CA HIS A 224 13.24 -4.85 -6.65
C HIS A 224 12.11 -5.21 -5.67
N GLY A 225 10.95 -4.55 -5.81
CA GLY A 225 9.74 -4.85 -5.06
C GLY A 225 8.51 -4.80 -5.97
N HIS A 226 7.38 -5.31 -5.46
CA HIS A 226 6.12 -5.31 -6.20
C HIS A 226 4.98 -4.82 -5.33
N VAL A 227 4.12 -3.97 -5.90
CA VAL A 227 2.90 -3.47 -5.27
C VAL A 227 1.69 -3.93 -6.05
N VAL A 228 0.64 -4.28 -5.31
CA VAL A 228 -0.72 -4.44 -5.85
C VAL A 228 -1.72 -3.74 -4.92
N VAL A 229 -2.86 -3.37 -5.49
CA VAL A 229 -3.97 -2.85 -4.69
C VAL A 229 -4.54 -3.97 -3.84
N LEU A 230 -4.67 -3.72 -2.53
CA LEU A 230 -5.15 -4.74 -1.59
C LEU A 230 -6.53 -5.28 -1.97
N HIS A 231 -7.42 -4.40 -2.43
CA HIS A 231 -8.78 -4.79 -2.83
C HIS A 231 -8.79 -5.73 -4.03
N ASP A 232 -7.84 -5.58 -4.96
CA ASP A 232 -7.66 -6.52 -6.08
C ASP A 232 -7.13 -7.86 -5.58
N LEU A 233 -6.12 -7.85 -4.72
CA LEU A 233 -5.55 -9.07 -4.12
C LEU A 233 -6.60 -9.88 -3.34
N LEU A 234 -7.55 -9.20 -2.69
CA LEU A 234 -8.61 -9.79 -1.89
C LEU A 234 -9.91 -10.02 -2.67
N LYS A 235 -9.97 -9.66 -3.96
CA LYS A 235 -11.17 -9.73 -4.81
C LYS A 235 -12.38 -9.02 -4.19
N LEU A 236 -12.15 -7.78 -3.77
CA LEU A 236 -13.20 -6.88 -3.24
C LEU A 236 -13.70 -5.90 -4.30
N SER A 237 -13.16 -5.95 -5.54
CA SER A 237 -13.58 -5.17 -6.69
C SER A 237 -14.20 -6.06 -7.76
N ASP A 238 -15.13 -5.51 -8.53
CA ASP A 238 -15.76 -6.20 -9.65
C ASP A 238 -14.82 -6.35 -10.87
N TRP A 239 -13.82 -5.51 -10.96
CA TRP A 239 -12.80 -5.55 -12.01
C TRP A 239 -11.46 -6.01 -11.45
N GLN A 240 -10.77 -6.89 -12.17
CA GLN A 240 -9.50 -7.48 -11.78
C GLN A 240 -8.41 -7.13 -12.81
N PRO A 241 -7.34 -6.42 -12.43
CA PRO A 241 -6.23 -6.16 -13.33
C PRO A 241 -5.52 -7.47 -13.69
N PRO A 242 -5.13 -7.66 -14.97
CA PRO A 242 -4.52 -8.93 -15.42
C PRO A 242 -3.24 -9.31 -14.69
N PHE A 243 -2.49 -8.33 -14.19
CA PHE A 243 -1.22 -8.52 -13.50
C PHE A 243 -1.37 -8.78 -11.99
N ALA A 244 -2.58 -8.67 -11.44
CA ALA A 244 -2.84 -8.86 -10.01
C ALA A 244 -3.93 -9.92 -9.80
N PRO A 245 -3.64 -11.22 -10.04
CA PRO A 245 -4.61 -12.27 -9.77
C PRO A 245 -4.96 -12.29 -8.28
N PRO A 246 -6.23 -12.54 -7.92
CA PRO A 246 -6.66 -12.54 -6.53
C PRO A 246 -6.03 -13.72 -5.78
N ALA A 247 -5.59 -13.46 -4.55
CA ALA A 247 -5.09 -14.49 -3.64
C ALA A 247 -6.23 -15.21 -2.90
N ILE A 248 -7.37 -14.52 -2.74
CA ILE A 248 -8.54 -15.02 -1.99
C ILE A 248 -9.80 -14.31 -2.52
N ASP A 249 -10.94 -14.97 -2.47
CA ASP A 249 -12.26 -14.37 -2.74
C ASP A 249 -12.91 -13.90 -1.43
N LEU A 250 -12.41 -12.78 -0.91
CA LEU A 250 -12.94 -12.21 0.34
C LEU A 250 -14.33 -11.59 0.13
N GLY A 251 -14.63 -11.07 -1.05
CA GLY A 251 -15.94 -10.49 -1.36
C GLY A 251 -17.08 -11.49 -1.15
N SER A 252 -16.94 -12.71 -1.69
CA SER A 252 -17.90 -13.79 -1.47
C SER A 252 -18.00 -14.22 0.01
N GLN A 253 -16.89 -14.18 0.75
CA GLN A 253 -16.88 -14.53 2.18
C GLN A 253 -17.60 -13.46 3.02
N VAL A 254 -17.41 -12.19 2.74
CA VAL A 254 -18.11 -11.08 3.39
C VAL A 254 -19.61 -11.17 3.11
N GLN A 255 -20.00 -11.44 1.86
CA GLN A 255 -21.39 -11.63 1.47
C GLN A 255 -22.03 -12.82 2.22
N ALA A 256 -21.34 -13.95 2.29
CA ALA A 256 -21.85 -15.14 2.99
C ALA A 256 -21.97 -14.90 4.51
N ALA A 257 -21.00 -14.21 5.12
CA ALA A 257 -21.06 -13.86 6.53
C ALA A 257 -22.23 -12.91 6.84
N ALA A 258 -22.46 -11.91 5.98
CA ALA A 258 -23.60 -11.01 6.11
C ALA A 258 -24.94 -11.75 5.98
N ALA A 259 -25.08 -12.64 5.01
CA ALA A 259 -26.28 -13.45 4.83
C ALA A 259 -26.56 -14.37 6.04
N ALA A 260 -25.52 -15.01 6.57
CA ALA A 260 -25.63 -15.84 7.77
C ALA A 260 -26.05 -15.03 8.99
N TRP A 261 -25.49 -13.83 9.17
CA TRP A 261 -25.88 -12.92 10.25
C TRP A 261 -27.34 -12.46 10.13
N VAL A 262 -27.79 -12.07 8.93
CA VAL A 262 -29.19 -11.72 8.66
C VAL A 262 -30.12 -12.88 9.04
N ALA A 263 -29.80 -14.10 8.63
CA ALA A 263 -30.59 -15.28 8.96
C ALA A 263 -30.63 -15.54 10.48
N ALA A 264 -29.50 -15.49 11.16
CA ALA A 264 -29.41 -15.71 12.62
C ALA A 264 -30.23 -14.68 13.40
N VAL A 265 -30.16 -13.39 13.03
CA VAL A 265 -30.96 -12.34 13.67
C VAL A 265 -32.44 -12.55 13.42
N SER A 266 -32.84 -12.88 12.19
CA SER A 266 -34.26 -13.10 11.81
C SER A 266 -34.88 -14.31 12.54
N GLN A 267 -34.06 -15.31 12.89
CA GLN A 267 -34.47 -16.52 13.60
C GLN A 267 -34.34 -16.39 15.14
N GLY A 268 -33.80 -15.28 15.64
CA GLY A 268 -33.54 -15.08 17.06
C GLY A 268 -32.35 -15.90 17.61
N ASP A 269 -31.48 -16.40 16.72
CA ASP A 269 -30.42 -17.35 17.06
C ASP A 269 -29.07 -16.71 17.36
N TYR A 270 -28.96 -15.39 17.29
CA TYR A 270 -27.68 -14.67 17.31
C TYR A 270 -27.00 -14.60 18.71
N GLN A 271 -27.67 -15.04 19.78
CA GLN A 271 -27.17 -14.98 21.16
C GLN A 271 -27.22 -16.32 21.88
N ARG A 272 -27.13 -17.45 21.18
CA ARG A 272 -27.29 -18.79 21.79
C ARG A 272 -26.26 -19.13 22.85
N ASP A 273 -25.06 -18.52 22.85
CA ASP A 273 -23.93 -18.95 23.68
C ASP A 273 -23.52 -17.96 24.77
N GLY A 274 -24.45 -17.33 25.47
CA GLY A 274 -24.18 -16.67 26.75
C GLY A 274 -23.58 -15.26 26.67
N GLY A 275 -23.66 -14.59 25.53
CA GLY A 275 -23.18 -13.20 25.36
C GLY A 275 -24.09 -12.11 25.93
N SER A 276 -25.14 -12.45 26.69
CA SER A 276 -26.10 -11.47 27.21
C SER A 276 -25.60 -10.79 28.47
N TYR A 277 -25.81 -9.47 28.56
CA TYR A 277 -25.61 -8.73 29.78
C TYR A 277 -26.83 -8.91 30.67
N HIS A 278 -26.62 -9.25 31.96
CA HIS A 278 -27.67 -9.38 32.96
C HIS A 278 -27.67 -8.19 33.91
N MET A 279 -28.85 -7.81 34.40
CA MET A 279 -28.96 -6.80 35.45
C MET A 279 -28.26 -7.30 36.74
N ARG A 280 -27.50 -6.43 37.39
CA ARG A 280 -26.94 -6.75 38.70
C ARG A 280 -28.06 -6.85 39.74
N PRO A 281 -28.10 -7.88 40.59
CA PRO A 281 -29.06 -7.93 41.67
C PRO A 281 -28.94 -6.67 42.54
N SER A 282 -30.06 -6.02 42.82
CA SER A 282 -30.11 -4.87 43.74
C SER A 282 -29.73 -5.36 45.15
N GLY A 283 -28.56 -4.99 45.67
CA GLY A 283 -28.25 -5.17 47.09
C GLY A 283 -26.91 -5.77 47.48
N LYS A 284 -25.80 -5.45 46.83
CA LYS A 284 -24.45 -5.50 47.44
C LYS A 284 -23.56 -4.48 46.76
N SER A 285 -23.09 -3.49 47.52
CA SER A 285 -21.99 -2.62 47.09
C SER A 285 -20.74 -3.45 46.97
N THR A 286 -20.35 -3.78 45.74
CA THR A 286 -19.06 -4.41 45.45
C THR A 286 -18.05 -3.31 45.13
N PRO A 287 -16.79 -3.41 45.61
CA PRO A 287 -15.75 -2.42 45.31
C PRO A 287 -15.56 -2.25 43.78
N ALA A 288 -15.16 -1.05 43.38
CA ALA A 288 -14.96 -0.67 41.99
C ALA A 288 -14.15 -1.75 41.21
N PRO A 289 -14.59 -2.16 40.03
CA PRO A 289 -13.85 -3.14 39.29
C PRO A 289 -12.52 -2.53 38.81
N ASN A 290 -11.44 -3.28 39.02
CA ASN A 290 -10.17 -3.03 38.36
C ASN A 290 -10.43 -2.89 36.86
N THR A 291 -9.77 -1.93 36.25
CA THR A 291 -9.80 -1.63 34.79
C THR A 291 -9.76 -2.93 33.98
N PRO A 292 -10.73 -3.19 33.11
CA PRO A 292 -10.71 -4.42 32.32
C PRO A 292 -9.50 -4.40 31.38
N GLY A 293 -8.67 -5.42 31.47
CA GLY A 293 -7.74 -5.73 30.43
C GLY A 293 -8.48 -5.86 29.09
N SER A 294 -7.88 -5.40 28.01
CA SER A 294 -8.41 -5.45 26.65
C SER A 294 -9.11 -6.79 26.37
N PRO A 295 -10.31 -6.80 25.76
CA PRO A 295 -11.00 -8.03 25.43
C PRO A 295 -10.11 -8.88 24.54
N GLY A 296 -9.83 -10.11 24.96
CA GLY A 296 -9.17 -11.11 24.13
C GLY A 296 -9.99 -11.31 22.85
N SER A 297 -9.32 -11.25 21.71
CA SER A 297 -9.93 -11.51 20.41
C SER A 297 -10.68 -12.85 20.42
N PRO A 298 -11.91 -12.94 19.86
CA PRO A 298 -12.59 -14.21 19.71
C PRO A 298 -11.73 -15.15 18.86
N GLY A 299 -11.48 -16.36 19.37
CA GLY A 299 -10.70 -17.37 18.66
C GLY A 299 -11.37 -17.71 17.33
N ILE A 300 -10.64 -17.50 16.25
CA ILE A 300 -11.02 -17.97 14.92
C ILE A 300 -10.95 -19.52 14.98
N PRO A 301 -11.98 -20.26 14.53
CA PRO A 301 -11.88 -21.71 14.42
C PRO A 301 -10.72 -22.08 13.51
N ALA A 302 -9.91 -23.04 13.93
CA ALA A 302 -8.75 -23.53 13.20
C ALA A 302 -9.20 -23.98 11.79
N SER A 303 -8.56 -23.44 10.77
CA SER A 303 -8.71 -23.89 9.39
C SER A 303 -8.40 -25.40 9.32
N PRO A 304 -9.13 -26.19 8.51
CA PRO A 304 -8.81 -27.59 8.29
C PRO A 304 -7.39 -27.69 7.73
N LYS A 305 -6.57 -28.57 8.32
CA LYS A 305 -5.21 -28.86 7.87
C LYS A 305 -5.26 -29.24 6.39
N ALA A 306 -4.57 -28.51 5.55
CA ALA A 306 -4.32 -28.89 4.17
C ALA A 306 -3.57 -30.24 4.19
N SER A 307 -4.09 -31.24 3.48
CA SER A 307 -3.42 -32.50 3.24
C SER A 307 -2.14 -32.25 2.44
N GLU A 308 -1.01 -32.78 2.94
CA GLU A 308 0.28 -32.74 2.24
C GLU A 308 0.16 -33.37 0.83
N PRO A 309 0.75 -32.73 -0.18
CA PRO A 309 0.83 -33.31 -1.51
C PRO A 309 1.86 -34.47 -1.49
N THR A 310 1.41 -35.68 -1.80
CA THR A 310 2.27 -36.84 -2.08
C THR A 310 3.18 -36.51 -3.27
N ARG A 311 4.49 -36.62 -3.07
CA ARG A 311 5.51 -36.53 -4.13
C ARG A 311 5.31 -37.69 -5.13
N PRO A 312 5.30 -37.45 -6.45
CA PRO A 312 5.40 -38.53 -7.42
C PRO A 312 6.83 -39.07 -7.44
N GLY A 313 6.93 -40.38 -7.35
CA GLY A 313 8.19 -41.09 -7.47
C GLY A 313 8.79 -40.99 -8.87
N VAL A 314 10.11 -40.85 -8.88
CA VAL A 314 10.95 -40.96 -10.07
C VAL A 314 11.01 -42.41 -10.51
N VAL A 315 10.65 -42.65 -11.77
CA VAL A 315 11.16 -43.72 -12.62
C VAL A 315 11.60 -43.11 -13.93
#